data_7a1593e96c08533a546c53219e79bccc
#
_entry.id   7a1593e96c08533a546c53219e79bccc
#
_cell.length_a   1.000
_cell.length_b   1.000
_cell.length_c   1.000
_cell.angle_alpha   90.00
_cell.angle_beta   90.00
_cell.angle_gamma   90.00
#
_symmetry.space_group_name_H-M   'P 1'
#
loop_
_entity.id
_entity.type
_entity.pdbx_description
1 polymer ?
#
loop_
_entity_poly.entity_id
_entity_poly.type
_entity_poly.pdbx_seq_one_letter_code
_entity_poly.pdbx_strand_id
1 'polypeptide(L)'
;MNPTLPELARDFFARHPELQLAALGAKDNASALDLTPFGLSVDFRPAEKHPDLVERYRAANAHAFPGELTLPGWVLSDLYLLPGAIGLLLCRASVLDVPTRKRLGLSPDDEAIAAAYLASPTVKPRAFIGVSLLSLVPKIVAGAWVKTLTLRMLGAKRLRGVAQWANPSVRVHTRMGPIRVVSAVPGTHEFRAKSFVYETDLSDDARWTAAMARRSSFTPTTKIPADDERELGVLLERAERGEEIYLVPPGLDASGHVLVHVGPLGPR
;
A
#
# COMPACT_ATOMS: atom_id res chain seq x y z
N MET A 1 11.85 6.02 25.37
CA MET A 1 10.69 6.64 24.68
C MET A 1 10.44 5.88 23.37
N ASN A 2 9.22 5.51 23.05
CA ASN A 2 8.94 4.86 21.76
C ASN A 2 8.90 5.93 20.66
N PRO A 3 9.53 5.69 19.47
CA PRO A 3 9.50 6.64 18.39
C PRO A 3 8.06 6.84 17.88
N THR A 4 7.76 8.06 17.49
CA THR A 4 6.52 8.44 16.83
C THR A 4 6.57 8.07 15.34
N LEU A 5 5.43 8.05 14.66
CA LEU A 5 5.39 7.79 13.22
C LEU A 5 6.17 8.83 12.40
N PRO A 6 6.12 10.15 12.73
CA PRO A 6 6.98 11.15 12.11
C PRO A 6 8.49 10.91 12.31
N GLU A 7 8.92 10.50 13.50
CA GLU A 7 10.33 10.18 13.74
C GLU A 7 10.78 8.98 12.90
N LEU A 8 9.96 7.91 12.85
CA LEU A 8 10.24 6.76 12.00
C LEU A 8 10.34 7.13 10.51
N ALA A 9 9.50 8.08 10.04
CA ALA A 9 9.54 8.55 8.66
C ALA A 9 10.83 9.33 8.38
N ARG A 10 11.22 10.27 9.27
CA ARG A 10 12.48 11.01 9.14
C ARG A 10 13.68 10.07 9.14
N ASP A 11 13.71 9.08 10.04
CA ASP A 11 14.76 8.07 10.09
C ASP A 11 14.84 7.24 8.80
N PHE A 12 13.69 6.97 8.16
CA PHE A 12 13.67 6.28 6.87
C PHE A 12 14.34 7.12 5.78
N PHE A 13 13.97 8.40 5.63
CA PHE A 13 14.57 9.27 4.63
C PHE A 13 16.04 9.62 4.94
N ALA A 14 16.42 9.72 6.21
CA ALA A 14 17.82 9.91 6.58
C ALA A 14 18.70 8.72 6.16
N ARG A 15 18.16 7.50 6.17
CA ARG A 15 18.86 6.28 5.71
C ARG A 15 18.77 6.07 4.19
N HIS A 16 17.85 6.74 3.52
CA HIS A 16 17.59 6.64 2.10
C HIS A 16 17.52 8.03 1.45
N PRO A 17 18.63 8.80 1.50
CA PRO A 17 18.67 10.16 0.95
C PRO A 17 18.51 10.19 -0.57
N GLU A 18 18.66 9.04 -1.24
CA GLU A 18 18.40 8.86 -2.66
C GLU A 18 16.92 8.91 -3.02
N LEU A 19 16.00 8.82 -2.03
CA LEU A 19 14.56 8.83 -2.23
C LEU A 19 13.97 10.21 -2.00
N GLN A 20 13.16 10.66 -2.93
CA GLN A 20 12.36 11.89 -2.84
C GLN A 20 10.88 11.56 -2.74
N LEU A 21 10.18 12.19 -1.79
CA LEU A 21 8.73 12.06 -1.68
C LEU A 21 8.05 13.04 -2.64
N ALA A 22 7.20 12.51 -3.49
CA ALA A 22 6.39 13.29 -4.43
C ALA A 22 4.93 12.85 -4.41
N ALA A 23 4.06 13.66 -4.99
CA ALA A 23 2.68 13.31 -5.25
C ALA A 23 2.28 13.77 -6.65
N LEU A 24 1.58 12.90 -7.39
CA LEU A 24 1.05 13.15 -8.71
C LEU A 24 -0.47 13.21 -8.64
N GLY A 25 -1.10 14.26 -9.16
CA GLY A 25 -2.56 14.41 -9.11
C GLY A 25 -3.05 15.64 -9.84
N ALA A 26 -4.35 15.93 -9.75
CA ALA A 26 -4.93 17.14 -10.28
C ALA A 26 -4.40 18.37 -9.54
N LYS A 27 -4.23 19.49 -10.26
CA LYS A 27 -3.69 20.74 -9.70
C LYS A 27 -4.41 21.19 -8.42
N ASP A 28 -5.72 21.03 -8.38
CA ASP A 28 -6.55 21.50 -7.26
C ASP A 28 -6.38 20.65 -5.99
N ASN A 29 -5.76 19.49 -6.09
CA ASN A 29 -5.51 18.60 -4.96
C ASN A 29 -4.26 18.99 -4.13
N ALA A 30 -3.42 19.88 -4.62
CA ALA A 30 -2.17 20.26 -3.96
C ALA A 30 -2.37 20.78 -2.53
N SER A 31 -3.42 21.58 -2.31
CA SER A 31 -3.75 22.18 -1.01
C SER A 31 -4.27 21.19 0.03
N ALA A 32 -4.70 20.00 -0.42
CA ALA A 32 -5.21 18.94 0.46
C ALA A 32 -4.11 18.04 1.02
N LEU A 33 -2.87 18.19 0.53
CA LEU A 33 -1.74 17.33 0.87
C LEU A 33 -0.86 18.00 1.93
N ASP A 34 -0.91 17.52 3.16
CA ASP A 34 -0.12 18.05 4.26
C ASP A 34 0.67 16.96 5.00
N LEU A 35 1.99 17.07 4.96
CA LEU A 35 2.91 16.28 5.78
C LEU A 35 3.77 17.15 6.71
N THR A 36 3.38 18.40 6.92
CA THR A 36 4.07 19.30 7.86
C THR A 36 4.26 18.67 9.24
N PRO A 37 3.27 17.93 9.81
CA PRO A 37 3.46 17.25 11.10
C PRO A 37 4.57 16.19 11.10
N PHE A 38 4.98 15.73 9.91
CA PHE A 38 6.09 14.78 9.74
C PHE A 38 7.45 15.48 9.58
N GLY A 39 7.46 16.80 9.39
CA GLY A 39 8.67 17.54 8.99
C GLY A 39 9.19 17.12 7.62
N LEU A 40 8.30 16.69 6.74
CA LEU A 40 8.60 16.27 5.38
C LEU A 40 7.94 17.24 4.40
N SER A 41 8.65 17.55 3.33
CA SER A 41 8.12 18.24 2.16
C SER A 41 7.65 17.22 1.11
N VAL A 42 6.57 17.55 0.41
CA VAL A 42 6.07 16.78 -0.72
C VAL A 42 6.27 17.59 -2.00
N ASP A 43 6.96 17.02 -2.96
CA ASP A 43 7.04 17.59 -4.31
C ASP A 43 5.76 17.27 -5.07
N PHE A 44 4.80 18.21 -5.04
CA PHE A 44 3.53 18.03 -5.75
C PHE A 44 3.71 18.34 -7.23
N ARG A 45 3.41 17.36 -8.08
CA ARG A 45 3.51 17.44 -9.53
C ARG A 45 2.12 17.33 -10.17
N PRO A 46 1.55 18.43 -10.65
CA PRO A 46 0.31 18.39 -11.42
C PRO A 46 0.44 17.49 -12.65
N ALA A 47 -0.45 16.51 -12.79
CA ALA A 47 -0.38 15.51 -13.85
C ALA A 47 -0.39 16.14 -15.25
N GLU A 48 -1.17 17.20 -15.44
CA GLU A 48 -1.26 17.96 -16.69
C GLU A 48 0.05 18.64 -17.10
N LYS A 49 0.95 18.88 -16.13
CA LYS A 49 2.27 19.50 -16.36
C LYS A 49 3.41 18.48 -16.40
N HIS A 50 3.13 17.25 -16.00
CA HIS A 50 4.11 16.16 -15.90
C HIS A 50 3.65 14.89 -16.63
N PRO A 51 3.31 14.98 -17.94
CA PRO A 51 2.87 13.81 -18.71
C PRO A 51 3.90 12.67 -18.71
N ASP A 52 5.18 13.01 -18.72
CA ASP A 52 6.27 12.00 -18.68
C ASP A 52 6.23 11.18 -17.37
N LEU A 53 5.91 11.82 -16.24
CA LEU A 53 5.80 11.11 -14.97
C LEU A 53 4.56 10.21 -14.95
N VAL A 54 3.46 10.63 -15.58
CA VAL A 54 2.27 9.79 -15.77
C VAL A 54 2.62 8.53 -16.58
N GLU A 55 3.34 8.69 -17.69
CA GLU A 55 3.77 7.57 -18.53
C GLU A 55 4.76 6.66 -17.79
N ARG A 56 5.68 7.20 -17.00
CA ARG A 56 6.59 6.42 -16.14
C ARG A 56 5.80 5.62 -15.09
N TYR A 57 4.75 6.22 -14.51
CA TYR A 57 3.88 5.49 -13.58
C TYR A 57 3.15 4.34 -14.28
N ARG A 58 2.62 4.57 -15.50
CA ARG A 58 1.98 3.51 -16.29
C ARG A 58 2.95 2.37 -16.59
N ALA A 59 4.16 2.68 -17.03
CA ALA A 59 5.19 1.69 -17.31
C ALA A 59 5.58 0.89 -16.05
N ALA A 60 5.77 1.57 -14.92
CA ALA A 60 6.07 0.96 -13.62
C ALA A 60 4.93 0.05 -13.15
N ASN A 61 3.66 0.47 -13.33
CA ASN A 61 2.49 -0.32 -12.98
C ASN A 61 2.38 -1.59 -13.85
N ALA A 62 2.55 -1.45 -15.18
CA ALA A 62 2.54 -2.60 -16.09
C ALA A 62 3.69 -3.58 -15.82
N HIS A 63 4.85 -3.07 -15.39
CA HIS A 63 5.97 -3.92 -14.99
C HIS A 63 5.68 -4.70 -13.69
N ALA A 64 5.09 -4.04 -12.69
CA ALA A 64 4.79 -4.64 -11.39
C ALA A 64 3.59 -5.60 -11.44
N PHE A 65 2.63 -5.34 -12.33
CA PHE A 65 1.36 -6.07 -12.46
C PHE A 65 1.15 -6.50 -13.92
N PRO A 66 1.82 -7.54 -14.39
CA PRO A 66 1.67 -7.99 -15.77
C PRO A 66 0.28 -8.57 -16.04
N GLY A 67 -0.20 -8.44 -17.28
CA GLY A 67 -1.47 -9.00 -17.73
C GLY A 67 -2.70 -8.31 -17.15
N GLU A 68 -3.67 -9.07 -16.69
CA GLU A 68 -4.96 -8.58 -16.20
C GLU A 68 -4.88 -7.76 -14.90
N LEU A 69 -3.79 -7.86 -14.18
CA LEU A 69 -3.55 -7.07 -12.97
C LEU A 69 -3.06 -5.65 -13.27
N THR A 70 -2.66 -5.38 -14.51
CA THR A 70 -2.27 -4.02 -14.93
C THR A 70 -3.48 -3.10 -14.86
N LEU A 71 -3.32 -1.93 -14.24
CA LEU A 71 -4.39 -0.91 -14.28
C LEU A 71 -4.67 -0.50 -15.71
N PRO A 72 -5.94 -0.54 -16.15
CA PRO A 72 -6.32 -0.08 -17.48
C PRO A 72 -5.88 1.36 -17.72
N GLY A 73 -5.42 1.67 -18.94
CA GLY A 73 -4.94 3.01 -19.29
C GLY A 73 -5.95 4.12 -19.00
N TRP A 74 -7.25 3.85 -19.17
CA TRP A 74 -8.32 4.81 -18.89
C TRP A 74 -8.40 5.18 -17.38
N VAL A 75 -8.16 4.24 -16.46
CA VAL A 75 -8.10 4.52 -15.01
C VAL A 75 -7.01 5.54 -14.72
N LEU A 76 -5.90 5.47 -15.43
CA LEU A 76 -4.78 6.39 -15.24
C LEU A 76 -4.97 7.71 -16.00
N SER A 77 -5.73 7.69 -17.10
CA SER A 77 -6.08 8.91 -17.84
C SER A 77 -7.01 9.81 -17.03
N ASP A 78 -7.82 9.23 -16.16
CA ASP A 78 -8.77 9.97 -15.32
C ASP A 78 -8.15 10.47 -14.00
N LEU A 79 -6.84 10.37 -13.84
CA LEU A 79 -6.12 10.90 -12.66
C LEU A 79 -6.39 12.39 -12.41
N TYR A 80 -6.70 13.14 -13.46
CA TYR A 80 -7.10 14.54 -13.35
C TYR A 80 -8.45 14.74 -12.67
N LEU A 81 -9.31 13.72 -12.72
CA LEU A 81 -10.66 13.72 -12.18
C LEU A 81 -10.75 13.11 -10.79
N LEU A 82 -9.73 12.35 -10.38
CA LEU A 82 -9.72 11.72 -9.07
C LEU A 82 -9.40 12.77 -8.00
N PRO A 83 -10.23 12.93 -6.97
CA PRO A 83 -9.99 13.84 -5.85
C PRO A 83 -8.93 13.28 -4.90
N GLY A 84 -7.86 12.76 -5.43
CA GLY A 84 -6.76 12.12 -4.72
C GLY A 84 -5.44 12.39 -5.43
N ALA A 85 -4.39 11.84 -4.86
CA ALA A 85 -3.06 11.88 -5.46
C ALA A 85 -2.43 10.49 -5.41
N ILE A 86 -1.57 10.20 -6.38
CA ILE A 86 -0.65 9.09 -6.30
C ILE A 86 0.54 9.56 -5.47
N GLY A 87 0.77 8.94 -4.32
CA GLY A 87 2.02 9.13 -3.60
C GLY A 87 3.14 8.37 -4.30
N LEU A 88 4.28 9.01 -4.44
CA LEU A 88 5.45 8.50 -5.13
C LEU A 88 6.69 8.60 -4.23
N LEU A 89 7.54 7.60 -4.28
CA LEU A 89 8.95 7.72 -3.94
C LEU A 89 9.73 7.71 -5.24
N LEU A 90 10.36 8.83 -5.55
CA LEU A 90 11.19 9.03 -6.73
C LEU A 90 12.65 8.79 -6.37
N CYS A 91 13.44 8.34 -7.34
CA CYS A 91 14.88 8.15 -7.21
C CYS A 91 15.57 8.34 -8.57
N ARG A 92 16.89 8.30 -8.61
CA ARG A 92 17.60 8.05 -9.85
C ARG A 92 17.42 6.59 -10.27
N ALA A 93 17.32 6.33 -11.56
CA ALA A 93 17.13 4.98 -12.08
C ALA A 93 18.30 4.04 -11.74
N SER A 94 19.49 4.57 -11.45
CA SER A 94 20.63 3.80 -10.94
C SER A 94 20.35 3.05 -9.64
N VAL A 95 19.34 3.45 -8.87
CA VAL A 95 18.89 2.77 -7.64
C VAL A 95 18.11 1.48 -7.94
N LEU A 96 17.48 1.40 -9.12
CA LEU A 96 16.78 0.20 -9.58
C LEU A 96 17.80 -0.86 -10.04
N ASP A 97 17.43 -2.13 -9.91
CA ASP A 97 18.23 -3.20 -10.50
C ASP A 97 18.30 -3.07 -12.03
N VAL A 98 19.38 -3.63 -12.63
CA VAL A 98 19.63 -3.52 -14.05
C VAL A 98 18.52 -4.12 -14.93
N PRO A 99 17.95 -5.30 -14.61
CA PRO A 99 16.83 -5.86 -15.36
C PRO A 99 15.59 -4.97 -15.36
N THR A 100 15.19 -4.45 -14.19
CA THR A 100 14.05 -3.53 -14.05
C THR A 100 14.26 -2.26 -14.86
N ARG A 101 15.44 -1.62 -14.71
CA ARG A 101 15.79 -0.42 -15.44
C ARG A 101 15.74 -0.62 -16.98
N LYS A 102 16.32 -1.71 -17.47
CA LYS A 102 16.29 -2.04 -18.91
C LYS A 102 14.86 -2.25 -19.41
N ARG A 103 14.01 -2.94 -18.63
CA ARG A 103 12.62 -3.19 -19.02
C ARG A 103 11.80 -1.91 -19.06
N LEU A 104 12.11 -0.95 -18.18
CA LEU A 104 11.48 0.37 -18.18
C LEU A 104 12.08 1.37 -19.19
N GLY A 105 13.13 0.98 -19.93
CA GLY A 105 13.79 1.83 -20.90
C GLY A 105 14.52 3.03 -20.31
N LEU A 106 15.00 2.92 -19.04
CA LEU A 106 15.60 4.02 -18.30
C LEU A 106 17.13 3.97 -18.35
N SER A 107 17.75 5.15 -18.58
CA SER A 107 19.17 5.38 -18.35
C SER A 107 19.47 5.55 -16.84
N PRO A 108 20.71 5.30 -16.38
CA PRO A 108 21.04 5.38 -14.94
C PRO A 108 20.70 6.72 -14.27
N ASP A 109 20.81 7.82 -15.00
CA ASP A 109 20.60 9.18 -14.51
C ASP A 109 19.14 9.67 -14.62
N ASP A 110 18.27 8.90 -15.29
CA ASP A 110 16.87 9.24 -15.39
C ASP A 110 16.18 9.22 -14.02
N GLU A 111 15.18 10.06 -13.87
CA GLU A 111 14.27 9.97 -12.72
C GLU A 111 13.41 8.71 -12.85
N ALA A 112 13.29 7.95 -11.80
CA ALA A 112 12.53 6.71 -11.75
C ALA A 112 11.59 6.66 -10.54
N ILE A 113 10.56 5.81 -10.62
CA ILE A 113 9.66 5.52 -9.50
C ILE A 113 10.21 4.34 -8.72
N ALA A 114 10.63 4.57 -7.49
CA ALA A 114 11.04 3.52 -6.55
C ALA A 114 9.84 2.78 -5.96
N ALA A 115 8.78 3.52 -5.62
CA ALA A 115 7.52 2.98 -5.14
C ALA A 115 6.38 3.96 -5.40
N ALA A 116 5.16 3.45 -5.55
CA ALA A 116 3.97 4.26 -5.72
C ALA A 116 2.77 3.65 -5.02
N TYR A 117 1.85 4.51 -4.56
CA TYR A 117 0.58 4.09 -3.99
C TYR A 117 -0.55 4.99 -4.48
N LEU A 118 -1.57 4.36 -5.06
CA LEU A 118 -2.80 5.02 -5.48
C LEU A 118 -3.95 4.61 -4.54
N ALA A 119 -4.62 5.60 -3.96
CA ALA A 119 -5.86 5.42 -3.22
C ALA A 119 -6.94 6.35 -3.77
N SER A 120 -8.14 5.83 -3.92
CA SER A 120 -9.32 6.58 -4.35
C SER A 120 -10.25 6.83 -3.15
N PRO A 121 -10.81 8.04 -2.99
CA PRO A 121 -11.79 8.31 -1.94
C PRO A 121 -13.08 7.53 -2.21
N THR A 122 -13.83 7.29 -1.14
CA THR A 122 -15.17 6.72 -1.19
C THR A 122 -16.21 7.81 -0.89
N VAL A 123 -17.49 7.44 -0.99
CA VAL A 123 -18.58 8.34 -0.55
C VAL A 123 -18.59 8.61 0.96
N LYS A 124 -17.86 7.81 1.74
CA LYS A 124 -17.72 8.02 3.19
C LYS A 124 -16.52 8.94 3.45
N PRO A 125 -16.69 10.02 4.23
CA PRO A 125 -15.59 10.93 4.54
C PRO A 125 -14.37 10.19 5.12
N ARG A 126 -13.18 10.52 4.65
CA ARG A 126 -11.88 9.99 5.12
C ARG A 126 -11.74 8.47 4.97
N ALA A 127 -12.59 7.84 4.15
CA ALA A 127 -12.49 6.43 3.79
C ALA A 127 -12.02 6.31 2.34
N PHE A 128 -11.05 5.42 2.12
CA PHE A 128 -10.38 5.24 0.84
C PHE A 128 -10.37 3.78 0.41
N ILE A 129 -10.29 3.57 -0.91
CA ILE A 129 -9.99 2.28 -1.52
C ILE A 129 -8.56 2.32 -2.02
N GLY A 130 -7.74 1.35 -1.61
CA GLY A 130 -6.41 1.13 -2.18
C GLY A 130 -6.55 0.49 -3.56
N VAL A 131 -6.06 1.18 -4.58
CA VAL A 131 -6.19 0.77 -5.99
C VAL A 131 -4.93 0.07 -6.47
N SER A 132 -3.75 0.65 -6.18
CA SER A 132 -2.48 0.10 -6.62
C SER A 132 -1.39 0.41 -5.60
N LEU A 133 -0.53 -0.57 -5.37
CA LEU A 133 0.69 -0.42 -4.57
C LEU A 133 1.81 -1.15 -5.29
N LEU A 134 2.81 -0.43 -5.74
CA LEU A 134 4.01 -1.01 -6.33
C LEU A 134 5.27 -0.59 -5.58
N SER A 135 6.30 -1.44 -5.64
CA SER A 135 7.64 -1.14 -5.14
C SER A 135 8.67 -1.84 -6.01
N LEU A 136 9.51 -1.06 -6.67
CA LEU A 136 10.55 -1.53 -7.60
C LEU A 136 11.93 -1.63 -6.93
N VAL A 137 12.05 -1.20 -5.68
CA VAL A 137 13.26 -1.32 -4.87
C VAL A 137 13.03 -2.31 -3.73
N PRO A 138 13.48 -3.56 -3.87
CA PRO A 138 13.33 -4.56 -2.82
C PRO A 138 14.16 -4.18 -1.57
N LYS A 139 13.79 -4.75 -0.41
CA LYS A 139 14.53 -4.69 0.87
C LYS A 139 14.40 -3.39 1.68
N ILE A 140 14.04 -2.24 1.11
CA ILE A 140 14.00 -0.96 1.85
C ILE A 140 12.62 -0.56 2.36
N VAL A 141 11.63 -1.44 2.32
CA VAL A 141 10.23 -1.19 2.74
C VAL A 141 9.58 0.06 2.13
N ALA A 142 10.03 0.48 0.96
CA ALA A 142 9.55 1.65 0.24
C ALA A 142 8.02 1.63 0.02
N GLY A 143 7.47 0.46 -0.35
CA GLY A 143 6.02 0.29 -0.52
C GLY A 143 5.21 0.58 0.75
N ALA A 144 5.71 0.21 1.93
CA ALA A 144 5.04 0.50 3.19
C ALA A 144 5.07 2.00 3.50
N TRP A 145 6.20 2.67 3.23
CA TRP A 145 6.34 4.10 3.47
C TRP A 145 5.52 4.93 2.51
N VAL A 146 5.57 4.66 1.19
CA VAL A 146 4.76 5.41 0.24
C VAL A 146 3.27 5.27 0.54
N LYS A 147 2.80 4.06 0.90
CA LYS A 147 1.41 3.83 1.30
C LYS A 147 1.05 4.62 2.57
N THR A 148 1.89 4.55 3.60
CA THR A 148 1.69 5.26 4.86
C THR A 148 1.60 6.76 4.65
N LEU A 149 2.57 7.34 3.95
CA LEU A 149 2.64 8.79 3.73
C LEU A 149 1.49 9.28 2.84
N THR A 150 1.14 8.54 1.78
CA THR A 150 -0.02 8.88 0.94
C THR A 150 -1.32 8.91 1.74
N LEU A 151 -1.57 7.89 2.56
CA LEU A 151 -2.77 7.85 3.39
C LEU A 151 -2.79 8.95 4.44
N ARG A 152 -1.64 9.36 4.95
CA ARG A 152 -1.52 10.50 5.87
C ARG A 152 -1.76 11.82 5.15
N MET A 153 -1.17 12.04 3.97
CA MET A 153 -1.44 13.21 3.13
C MET A 153 -2.93 13.40 2.87
N LEU A 154 -3.63 12.29 2.58
CA LEU A 154 -5.07 12.28 2.31
C LEU A 154 -5.94 12.34 3.56
N GLY A 155 -5.35 12.35 4.75
CA GLY A 155 -6.08 12.35 6.02
C GLY A 155 -6.96 11.11 6.23
N ALA A 156 -6.59 9.98 5.63
CA ALA A 156 -7.35 8.74 5.68
C ALA A 156 -7.54 8.22 7.11
N LYS A 157 -8.76 7.79 7.43
CA LYS A 157 -9.12 7.12 8.70
C LYS A 157 -9.54 5.68 8.49
N ARG A 158 -9.95 5.33 7.28
CA ARG A 158 -10.32 3.96 6.90
C ARG A 158 -9.76 3.65 5.52
N LEU A 159 -9.29 2.44 5.36
CA LEU A 159 -8.82 1.92 4.10
C LEU A 159 -9.49 0.58 3.84
N ARG A 160 -10.05 0.42 2.64
CA ARG A 160 -10.44 -0.87 2.09
C ARG A 160 -9.51 -1.21 0.92
N GLY A 161 -9.18 -2.47 0.76
CA GLY A 161 -8.35 -2.91 -0.36
C GLY A 161 -8.60 -4.38 -0.69
N VAL A 162 -7.95 -4.82 -1.75
CA VAL A 162 -7.89 -6.23 -2.16
C VAL A 162 -6.44 -6.69 -2.05
N ALA A 163 -6.25 -7.90 -1.59
CA ALA A 163 -4.94 -8.54 -1.57
C ALA A 163 -5.06 -10.03 -1.93
N GLN A 164 -3.99 -10.62 -2.42
CA GLN A 164 -3.87 -12.05 -2.63
C GLN A 164 -3.18 -12.68 -1.42
N TRP A 165 -3.65 -13.84 -0.97
CA TRP A 165 -3.16 -14.51 0.23
C TRP A 165 -1.64 -14.76 0.21
N ALA A 166 -1.13 -15.31 -0.89
CA ALA A 166 0.28 -15.63 -1.04
C ALA A 166 1.16 -14.43 -1.46
N ASN A 167 0.56 -13.26 -1.73
CA ASN A 167 1.32 -12.11 -2.22
C ASN A 167 2.08 -11.44 -1.05
N PRO A 168 3.40 -11.20 -1.18
CA PRO A 168 4.18 -10.48 -0.17
C PRO A 168 3.63 -9.09 0.20
N SER A 169 2.76 -8.48 -0.62
CA SER A 169 2.08 -7.23 -0.30
C SER A 169 1.23 -7.31 0.97
N VAL A 170 0.76 -8.49 1.37
CA VAL A 170 0.07 -8.71 2.65
C VAL A 170 0.93 -8.20 3.82
N ARG A 171 2.24 -8.42 3.76
CA ARG A 171 3.19 -7.87 4.76
C ARG A 171 3.22 -6.34 4.77
N VAL A 172 3.01 -5.71 3.62
CA VAL A 172 2.93 -4.25 3.52
C VAL A 172 1.60 -3.75 4.08
N HIS A 173 0.50 -4.44 3.76
CA HIS A 173 -0.82 -4.05 4.26
C HIS A 173 -0.90 -4.10 5.78
N THR A 174 -0.35 -5.13 6.41
CA THR A 174 -0.33 -5.29 7.87
C THR A 174 0.69 -4.38 8.59
N ARG A 175 1.54 -3.64 7.86
CA ARG A 175 2.43 -2.61 8.44
C ARG A 175 1.69 -1.43 9.06
N MET A 176 0.42 -1.28 8.79
CA MET A 176 -0.42 -0.25 9.41
C MET A 176 -1.25 -0.78 10.58
N GLY A 177 -1.02 -2.01 10.98
CA GLY A 177 -1.75 -2.73 12.01
C GLY A 177 -2.50 -3.95 11.45
N PRO A 178 -3.28 -4.63 12.27
CA PRO A 178 -4.14 -5.72 11.82
C PRO A 178 -5.11 -5.24 10.73
N ILE A 179 -5.32 -6.07 9.73
CA ILE A 179 -6.31 -5.83 8.67
C ILE A 179 -7.47 -6.81 8.84
N ARG A 180 -8.69 -6.30 8.90
CA ARG A 180 -9.90 -7.12 8.99
C ARG A 180 -10.20 -7.74 7.64
N VAL A 181 -10.35 -9.04 7.57
CA VAL A 181 -10.88 -9.75 6.40
C VAL A 181 -12.39 -9.49 6.34
N VAL A 182 -12.91 -9.10 5.17
CA VAL A 182 -14.31 -8.70 5.00
C VAL A 182 -15.09 -9.71 4.17
N SER A 183 -14.56 -10.06 3.00
CA SER A 183 -15.24 -10.94 2.04
C SER A 183 -14.25 -11.49 1.01
N ALA A 184 -14.73 -12.45 0.23
CA ALA A 184 -14.11 -12.78 -1.04
C ALA A 184 -14.18 -11.59 -2.01
N VAL A 185 -13.34 -11.60 -3.03
CA VAL A 185 -13.41 -10.64 -4.13
C VAL A 185 -14.68 -10.96 -4.96
N PRO A 186 -15.55 -9.99 -5.25
CA PRO A 186 -16.72 -10.23 -6.08
C PRO A 186 -16.35 -10.67 -7.50
N GLY A 187 -17.14 -11.55 -8.08
CA GLY A 187 -17.05 -11.93 -9.49
C GLY A 187 -16.66 -13.38 -9.73
N THR A 188 -16.63 -13.75 -11.01
CA THR A 188 -16.27 -15.09 -11.51
C THR A 188 -14.78 -15.28 -11.74
N HIS A 189 -13.97 -14.40 -11.20
CA HIS A 189 -12.54 -14.32 -11.44
C HIS A 189 -11.83 -15.59 -10.94
N GLU A 190 -10.88 -16.11 -11.70
CA GLU A 190 -9.97 -17.18 -11.27
C GLU A 190 -9.16 -16.82 -10.02
N PHE A 191 -9.01 -15.51 -9.74
CA PHE A 191 -8.36 -14.97 -8.55
C PHE A 191 -9.26 -14.95 -7.30
N ARG A 192 -10.55 -15.32 -7.39
CA ARG A 192 -11.49 -15.21 -6.26
C ARG A 192 -11.04 -16.01 -5.05
N ALA A 193 -10.63 -17.25 -5.24
CA ALA A 193 -10.15 -18.10 -4.15
C ALA A 193 -8.79 -17.66 -3.59
N LYS A 194 -8.00 -16.95 -4.41
CA LYS A 194 -6.65 -16.47 -4.05
C LYS A 194 -6.62 -15.07 -3.47
N SER A 195 -7.77 -14.38 -3.43
CA SER A 195 -7.85 -12.95 -3.09
C SER A 195 -8.93 -12.70 -2.04
N PHE A 196 -8.75 -11.66 -1.27
CA PHE A 196 -9.69 -11.22 -0.24
C PHE A 196 -9.81 -9.70 -0.20
N VAL A 197 -10.98 -9.22 0.20
CA VAL A 197 -11.23 -7.81 0.53
C VAL A 197 -10.88 -7.61 2.01
N TYR A 198 -10.14 -6.57 2.31
CA TYR A 198 -9.81 -6.20 3.68
C TYR A 198 -10.18 -4.76 4.02
N GLU A 199 -10.36 -4.51 5.31
CA GLU A 199 -10.46 -3.16 5.88
C GLU A 199 -9.38 -2.93 6.93
N THR A 200 -8.90 -1.69 7.00
CA THR A 200 -7.95 -1.22 8.02
C THR A 200 -8.50 0.04 8.68
N ASP A 201 -8.54 0.04 10.01
CA ASP A 201 -8.77 1.25 10.79
C ASP A 201 -7.43 1.99 10.95
N LEU A 202 -7.38 3.20 10.41
CA LEU A 202 -6.22 4.09 10.41
C LEU A 202 -6.36 5.22 11.44
N SER A 203 -7.40 5.21 12.27
CA SER A 203 -7.62 6.24 13.30
C SER A 203 -6.70 6.08 14.50
N ASP A 204 -6.10 4.90 14.68
CA ASP A 204 -5.22 4.55 15.79
C ASP A 204 -3.75 4.76 15.46
N ASP A 205 -3.26 5.95 15.74
CA ASP A 205 -1.86 6.32 15.49
C ASP A 205 -0.86 5.47 16.28
N ALA A 206 -1.20 5.05 17.49
CA ALA A 206 -0.31 4.24 18.32
C ALA A 206 -0.14 2.83 17.72
N ARG A 207 -1.24 2.20 17.32
CA ARG A 207 -1.23 0.89 16.65
C ARG A 207 -0.48 0.96 15.32
N TRP A 208 -0.75 1.99 14.54
CA TRP A 208 -0.04 2.19 13.26
C TRP A 208 1.46 2.37 13.47
N THR A 209 1.85 3.22 14.42
CA THR A 209 3.27 3.43 14.76
C THR A 209 3.95 2.15 15.23
N ALA A 210 3.30 1.38 16.11
CA ALA A 210 3.83 0.11 16.61
C ALA A 210 4.04 -0.90 15.46
N ALA A 211 3.09 -0.98 14.53
CA ALA A 211 3.19 -1.86 13.37
C ALA A 211 4.31 -1.44 12.42
N MET A 212 4.45 -0.13 12.12
CA MET A 212 5.55 0.39 11.31
C MET A 212 6.92 0.16 11.96
N ALA A 213 7.00 0.28 13.28
CA ALA A 213 8.20 -0.01 14.06
C ALA A 213 8.48 -1.53 14.24
N ARG A 214 7.63 -2.41 13.71
CA ARG A 214 7.69 -3.89 13.93
C ARG A 214 7.61 -4.30 15.40
N ARG A 215 6.88 -3.54 16.21
CA ARG A 215 6.69 -3.79 17.65
C ARG A 215 5.28 -4.27 17.99
N SER A 216 4.48 -4.61 16.96
CA SER A 216 3.15 -5.17 17.19
C SER A 216 3.26 -6.54 17.82
N SER A 217 2.62 -6.72 18.96
CA SER A 217 2.61 -7.97 19.75
C SER A 217 1.33 -8.78 19.55
N PHE A 218 0.77 -8.79 18.34
CA PHE A 218 -0.40 -9.61 18.08
C PHE A 218 -0.01 -11.09 17.99
N THR A 219 -0.70 -11.92 18.77
CA THR A 219 -0.54 -13.37 18.67
C THR A 219 -1.60 -13.91 17.72
N PRO A 220 -1.22 -14.58 16.63
CA PRO A 220 -2.20 -15.25 15.78
C PRO A 220 -2.86 -16.40 16.55
N THR A 221 -4.17 -16.58 16.37
CA THR A 221 -4.90 -17.74 16.91
C THR A 221 -4.70 -18.98 16.03
N THR A 222 -4.41 -18.78 14.76
CA THR A 222 -4.12 -19.85 13.80
C THR A 222 -3.19 -19.38 12.70
N LYS A 223 -2.57 -20.36 12.03
CA LYS A 223 -1.73 -20.15 10.85
C LYS A 223 -2.25 -21.05 9.73
N ILE A 224 -2.47 -20.48 8.57
CA ILE A 224 -3.00 -21.19 7.40
C ILE A 224 -1.98 -21.07 6.26
N PRO A 225 -1.59 -22.16 5.59
CA PRO A 225 -0.77 -22.06 4.39
C PRO A 225 -1.44 -21.12 3.36
N ALA A 226 -0.68 -20.22 2.77
CA ALA A 226 -1.25 -19.20 1.88
C ALA A 226 -1.74 -19.78 0.53
N ASP A 227 -1.42 -21.02 0.25
CA ASP A 227 -1.87 -21.83 -0.89
C ASP A 227 -2.98 -22.86 -0.54
N ASP A 228 -3.39 -22.94 0.73
CA ASP A 228 -4.54 -23.75 1.13
C ASP A 228 -5.86 -23.03 0.82
N GLU A 229 -6.27 -23.10 -0.44
CA GLU A 229 -7.50 -22.46 -0.93
C GLU A 229 -8.77 -22.94 -0.17
N ARG A 230 -8.77 -24.15 0.36
CA ARG A 230 -9.91 -24.71 1.09
C ARG A 230 -10.05 -24.05 2.46
N GLU A 231 -8.99 -24.03 3.27
CA GLU A 231 -9.02 -23.41 4.59
C GLU A 231 -9.25 -21.91 4.50
N LEU A 232 -8.61 -21.23 3.52
CA LEU A 232 -8.80 -19.81 3.26
C LEU A 232 -10.22 -19.51 2.78
N GLY A 233 -10.86 -20.40 2.00
CA GLY A 233 -12.26 -20.31 1.60
C GLY A 233 -13.20 -20.36 2.80
N VAL A 234 -13.00 -21.31 3.71
CA VAL A 234 -13.76 -21.39 4.98
C VAL A 234 -13.59 -20.12 5.81
N LEU A 235 -12.38 -19.55 5.86
CA LEU A 235 -12.11 -18.30 6.57
C LEU A 235 -12.91 -17.13 5.98
N LEU A 236 -12.99 -17.04 4.63
CA LEU A 236 -13.78 -16.02 3.94
C LEU A 236 -15.27 -16.16 4.24
N GLU A 237 -15.82 -17.36 4.19
CA GLU A 237 -17.22 -17.61 4.51
C GLU A 237 -17.56 -17.20 5.96
N ARG A 238 -16.66 -17.42 6.91
CA ARG A 238 -16.82 -16.98 8.30
C ARG A 238 -16.82 -15.46 8.39
N ALA A 239 -15.89 -14.78 7.69
CA ALA A 239 -15.84 -13.32 7.64
C ALA A 239 -17.12 -12.73 7.02
N GLU A 240 -17.64 -13.33 5.94
CA GLU A 240 -18.90 -12.92 5.29
C GLU A 240 -20.14 -13.11 6.19
N ARG A 241 -20.10 -14.09 7.09
CA ARG A 241 -21.13 -14.26 8.14
C ARG A 241 -20.99 -13.28 9.32
N GLY A 242 -20.01 -12.36 9.26
CA GLY A 242 -19.82 -11.30 10.24
C GLY A 242 -18.86 -11.64 11.38
N GLU A 243 -18.15 -12.78 11.31
CA GLU A 243 -17.12 -13.09 12.29
C GLU A 243 -15.94 -12.12 12.18
N GLU A 244 -15.41 -11.71 13.32
CA GLU A 244 -14.23 -10.83 13.34
C GLU A 244 -12.96 -11.63 13.07
N ILE A 245 -12.42 -11.46 11.87
CA ILE A 245 -11.23 -12.14 11.40
C ILE A 245 -10.20 -11.10 10.96
N TYR A 246 -9.00 -11.20 11.50
CA TYR A 246 -7.91 -10.27 11.22
C TYR A 246 -6.67 -11.00 10.74
N LEU A 247 -5.98 -10.43 9.76
CA LEU A 247 -4.58 -10.76 9.53
C LEU A 247 -3.74 -9.85 10.42
N VAL A 248 -2.93 -10.47 11.27
CA VAL A 248 -2.08 -9.73 12.22
C VAL A 248 -0.64 -9.63 11.70
N PRO A 249 0.07 -8.51 12.00
CA PRO A 249 1.46 -8.35 11.57
C PRO A 249 2.34 -9.54 11.92
N PRO A 250 3.18 -10.00 10.97
CA PRO A 250 3.46 -9.46 9.64
C PRO A 250 2.48 -9.92 8.53
N GLY A 251 1.34 -10.52 8.84
CA GLY A 251 0.32 -10.99 7.92
C GLY A 251 0.67 -12.29 7.20
N LEU A 252 1.88 -12.41 6.69
CA LEU A 252 2.44 -13.60 6.06
C LEU A 252 3.82 -13.88 6.67
N ASP A 253 4.04 -15.06 7.25
CA ASP A 253 5.32 -15.43 7.84
C ASP A 253 6.36 -15.87 6.79
N ALA A 254 7.58 -16.21 7.25
CA ALA A 254 8.66 -16.63 6.37
C ALA A 254 8.42 -18.00 5.72
N SER A 255 7.57 -18.82 6.33
CA SER A 255 7.21 -20.15 5.85
C SER A 255 6.00 -20.15 4.90
N GLY A 256 5.47 -18.96 4.56
CA GLY A 256 4.33 -18.82 3.64
C GLY A 256 2.97 -19.03 4.31
N HIS A 257 2.88 -18.94 5.64
CA HIS A 257 1.60 -19.03 6.34
C HIS A 257 0.98 -17.66 6.58
N VAL A 258 -0.30 -17.54 6.33
CA VAL A 258 -1.14 -16.41 6.72
C VAL A 258 -1.35 -16.44 8.23
N LEU A 259 -1.08 -15.32 8.90
CA LEU A 259 -1.21 -15.19 10.34
C LEU A 259 -2.58 -14.61 10.70
N VAL A 260 -3.47 -15.45 11.19
CA VAL A 260 -4.87 -15.13 11.43
C VAL A 260 -5.16 -14.99 12.93
N HIS A 261 -5.92 -13.97 13.31
CA HIS A 261 -6.54 -13.82 14.61
C HIS A 261 -8.07 -13.82 14.45
N VAL A 262 -8.73 -14.69 15.19
CA VAL A 262 -10.20 -14.81 15.19
C VAL A 262 -10.72 -14.27 16.51
N GLY A 263 -11.72 -13.41 16.42
CA GLY A 263 -12.34 -12.72 17.56
C GLY A 263 -11.88 -11.26 17.69
N PRO A 264 -12.43 -10.55 18.69
CA PRO A 264 -12.11 -9.16 18.90
C PRO A 264 -10.61 -8.97 19.21
N LEU A 265 -10.04 -7.95 18.61
CA LEU A 265 -8.69 -7.53 18.99
C LEU A 265 -8.77 -6.99 20.42
N GLY A 266 -8.05 -7.62 21.33
CA GLY A 266 -8.02 -7.23 22.74
C GLY A 266 -7.71 -5.73 22.95
N PRO A 267 -8.02 -5.19 24.15
CA PRO A 267 -7.64 -3.83 24.50
C PRO A 267 -6.12 -3.65 24.37
N ARG A 268 -5.74 -2.44 24.09
CA ARG A 268 -4.34 -2.01 23.83
C ARG A 268 -3.51 -1.91 25.09
#